data_48083168fab1d2db72fcf5c17d814a91
#
_entry.id   48083168fab1d2db72fcf5c17d814a91
#
_cell.length_a   1.000
_cell.length_b   1.000
_cell.length_c   1.000
_cell.angle_alpha   90.00
_cell.angle_beta   90.00
_cell.angle_gamma   90.00
#
_symmetry.space_group_name_H-M   'P 1'
#
loop_
_entity.id
_entity.type
_entity.pdbx_description
1 polymer ?
#
loop_
_entity_poly.entity_id
_entity_poly.type
_entity_poly.pdbx_seq_one_letter_code
_entity_poly.pdbx_strand_id
1 'polypeptide(L)' 'MDISTEIVKQLRDRTGISVMQCRKALEEAEGDIEKAEVILRKRSAGAAEKKAD' A
#
# COMPACT_ATOMS: atom_id res chain seq x y z
N MET A 1 -16.22 0.25 3.21
CA MET A 1 -15.59 -0.94 2.77
C MET A 1 -14.82 -1.62 3.87
N ASP A 2 -14.94 -2.92 3.94
CA ASP A 2 -14.32 -3.66 4.99
C ASP A 2 -13.00 -4.19 4.58
N ILE A 3 -11.95 -3.82 5.23
CA ILE A 3 -10.62 -4.31 4.96
C ILE A 3 -10.19 -5.22 6.08
N SER A 4 -9.92 -6.44 5.72
CA SER A 4 -9.56 -7.44 6.71
C SER A 4 -8.19 -7.15 7.28
N THR A 5 -8.03 -7.39 8.55
CA THR A 5 -6.74 -7.22 9.19
C THR A 5 -5.71 -8.14 8.56
N GLU A 6 -6.16 -9.29 8.09
CA GLU A 6 -5.24 -10.24 7.49
C GLU A 6 -4.65 -9.69 6.22
N ILE A 7 -5.45 -8.99 5.43
CA ILE A 7 -4.95 -8.40 4.21
C ILE A 7 -3.94 -7.31 4.54
N VAL A 8 -4.24 -6.53 5.55
CA VAL A 8 -3.33 -5.47 5.97
C VAL A 8 -2.01 -6.07 6.42
N LYS A 9 -2.08 -7.15 7.16
CA LYS A 9 -0.86 -7.79 7.63
C LYS A 9 -0.05 -8.33 6.46
N GLN A 10 -0.72 -8.92 5.50
CA GLN A 10 -0.03 -9.44 4.34
C GLN A 10 0.66 -8.33 3.59
N LEU A 11 -0.03 -7.23 3.41
CA LEU A 11 0.56 -6.11 2.70
C LEU A 11 1.75 -5.55 3.47
N ARG A 12 1.63 -5.48 4.78
CA ARG A 12 2.72 -5.00 5.59
C ARG A 12 3.93 -5.90 5.46
N ASP A 13 3.69 -7.21 5.43
CA ASP A 13 4.78 -8.14 5.31
C ASP A 13 5.46 -8.01 3.96
N ARG A 14 4.72 -7.73 2.93
CA ARG A 14 5.28 -7.62 1.61
C ARG A 14 6.06 -6.33 1.43
N THR A 15 5.57 -5.25 2.00
CA THR A 15 6.17 -3.95 1.77
C THR A 15 7.04 -3.47 2.91
N GLY A 16 6.79 -3.94 4.11
CA GLY A 16 7.53 -3.46 5.26
C GLY A 16 7.07 -2.07 5.69
N ILE A 17 5.95 -1.60 5.19
CA ILE A 17 5.44 -0.28 5.50
C ILE A 17 4.48 -0.39 6.68
N SER A 18 4.28 0.69 7.40
CA SER A 18 3.48 0.64 8.62
C SER A 18 2.04 0.21 8.31
N VAL A 19 1.42 -0.38 9.32
CA VAL A 19 0.07 -0.89 9.17
C VAL A 19 -0.90 0.21 8.76
N MET A 20 -0.73 1.39 9.30
CA MET A 20 -1.65 2.47 8.98
C MET A 20 -1.60 2.84 7.51
N GLN A 21 -0.42 2.90 6.95
CA GLN A 21 -0.28 3.21 5.56
C GLN A 21 -0.79 2.08 4.69
N CYS A 22 -0.54 0.85 5.11
CA CYS A 22 -1.04 -0.29 4.37
C CYS A 22 -2.55 -0.27 4.33
N ARG A 23 -3.16 0.06 5.45
CA ARG A 23 -4.61 0.11 5.50
C ARG A 23 -5.16 1.19 4.60
N LYS A 24 -4.54 2.35 4.62
CA LYS A 24 -4.99 3.43 3.76
C LYS A 24 -4.87 3.06 2.30
N ALA A 25 -3.76 2.45 1.94
CA ALA A 25 -3.57 2.04 0.57
C ALA A 25 -4.61 1.02 0.15
N LEU A 26 -4.93 0.11 1.06
CA LEU A 26 -5.94 -0.89 0.76
C LEU A 26 -7.32 -0.25 0.59
N GLU A 27 -7.59 0.77 1.35
CA GLU A 27 -8.84 1.47 1.20
C GLU A 27 -8.93 2.12 -0.17
N GLU A 28 -7.86 2.71 -0.61
CA GLU A 28 -7.82 3.32 -1.92
C GLU A 28 -7.88 2.27 -3.02
N ALA A 29 -7.28 1.13 -2.75
CA ALA A 29 -7.28 0.03 -3.72
C ALA A 29 -8.52 -0.84 -3.61
N GLU A 30 -9.44 -0.46 -2.75
CA GLU A 30 -10.67 -1.20 -2.58
C GLU A 30 -10.41 -2.65 -2.17
N GLY A 31 -9.46 -2.84 -1.31
CA GLY A 31 -9.17 -4.16 -0.79
C GLY A 31 -8.23 -4.99 -1.66
N ASP A 32 -7.73 -4.40 -2.72
CA ASP A 32 -6.88 -5.13 -3.64
C ASP A 32 -5.43 -5.00 -3.17
N ILE A 33 -4.85 -6.11 -2.75
CA ILE A 33 -3.48 -6.10 -2.24
C ILE A 33 -2.49 -5.64 -3.29
N GLU A 34 -2.64 -6.11 -4.50
CA GLU A 34 -1.69 -5.75 -5.54
C GLU A 34 -1.75 -4.28 -5.85
N LYS A 35 -2.94 -3.74 -5.94
CA LYS A 35 -3.08 -2.32 -6.18
C LYS A 35 -2.56 -1.52 -5.01
N ALA A 36 -2.86 -1.97 -3.81
CA ALA A 36 -2.38 -1.28 -2.63
C ALA A 36 -0.85 -1.27 -2.60
N GLU A 37 -0.26 -2.36 -3.00
CA GLU A 37 1.19 -2.43 -3.04
C GLU A 37 1.75 -1.42 -4.01
N VAL A 38 1.13 -1.27 -5.15
CA VAL A 38 1.56 -0.30 -6.14
C VAL A 38 1.40 1.11 -5.59
N ILE A 39 0.28 1.37 -4.92
CA ILE A 39 0.04 2.67 -4.33
C ILE A 39 1.11 3.00 -3.32
N LEU A 40 1.42 2.05 -2.45
CA LEU A 40 2.43 2.27 -1.43
C LEU A 40 3.79 2.50 -2.05
N ARG A 41 4.08 1.74 -3.08
CA ARG A 41 5.34 1.87 -3.72
C ARG A 41 5.48 3.25 -4.34
N LYS A 42 4.43 3.74 -4.96
CA LYS A 42 4.46 5.05 -5.55
C LYS A 42 4.61 6.12 -4.47
N ARG A 43 3.96 5.94 -3.35
CA ARG A 43 4.05 6.92 -2.30
C ARG A 43 5.40 6.94 -1.63
N SER A 44 5.91 5.80 -1.28
CA SER A 44 7.15 5.80 -0.54
C SER A 44 8.33 6.09 -1.45
N ALA A 45 8.27 5.66 -2.69
CA ALA A 45 9.38 5.94 -3.57
C ALA A 45 9.11 7.16 -4.38
N GLY A 46 7.93 7.69 -4.30
CA GLY A 46 7.53 8.77 -5.15
C GLY A 46 8.44 9.93 -5.05
N ALA A 47 8.85 10.18 -3.87
CA ALA A 47 9.73 11.30 -3.70
C ALA A 47 10.98 11.12 -4.53
N ALA A 48 11.45 9.93 -4.57
CA ALA A 48 12.66 9.68 -5.27
C ALA A 48 12.43 9.56 -6.73
N GLU A 49 11.32 9.19 -7.12
CA GLU A 49 11.20 8.91 -8.38
C GLU A 49 10.73 9.82 -9.23
N LYS A 50 10.35 10.49 -8.93
CA LYS A 50 9.91 11.28 -9.67
C LYS A 50 10.49 11.54 -10.76
N LYS A 51 10.94 11.39 -11.16
CA LYS A 51 11.48 11.61 -12.15
C LYS A 51 11.14 11.19 -13.18
N ALA A 52 10.97 10.75 -13.19
CA ALA A 52 10.76 10.31 -14.12
C ALA A 52 10.31 10.60 -15.08
N ASP A 53 10.21 10.81 -15.34
CA ASP A 53 9.73 11.11 -16.20
C ASP A 53 9.44 11.61 -16.38
#